data_e758cddeca023f1978eaa8c484a57c69
#
_entry.id   e758cddeca023f1978eaa8c484a57c69
#
_cell.length_a   1.000
_cell.length_b   1.000
_cell.length_c   1.000
_cell.angle_alpha   90.00
_cell.angle_beta   90.00
_cell.angle_gamma   90.00
#
_symmetry.space_group_name_H-M   'P 1'
#
loop_
_entity.id
_entity.type
_entity.pdbx_description
1 polymer ?
#
loop_
_entity_poly.entity_id
_entity_poly.type
_entity_poly.pdbx_seq_one_letter_code
_entity_poly.pdbx_strand_id
1 'polypeptide(L)'
;YGEHIQHVLSYQDVESVYKSGKIGAIMSIEEGGVLGGDLNKLKQAYQDGVRLITLTWNYPNGLGEPHCGEQHKKLTSKGVEFVEAMQDLGIIVDCSHLNDAGTEQLGDILDVPFIASHSNARELRSHTRNLPDNLIRLIANKGGIIGLNFAQNFLGTSPISRIEDIVKHGLYLIDKGGEDVVALGTDFDGIPPDTE
;
A
#
# COMPACT_ATOMS: atom_id res chain seq x y z
N TYR A 1 -1.95 26.80 3.48
CA TYR A 1 -1.93 25.70 2.48
C TYR A 1 -3.29 25.51 1.77
N GLY A 2 -4.44 25.91 2.36
CA GLY A 2 -5.78 25.68 1.80
C GLY A 2 -6.08 26.29 0.42
N GLU A 3 -5.24 27.20 -0.07
CA GLU A 3 -5.32 27.71 -1.44
C GLU A 3 -4.81 26.71 -2.48
N HIS A 4 -3.88 25.81 -2.12
CA HIS A 4 -3.20 24.87 -3.02
C HIS A 4 -3.51 23.41 -2.75
N ILE A 5 -3.84 23.06 -1.50
CA ILE A 5 -4.07 21.69 -1.06
C ILE A 5 -5.48 21.56 -0.48
N GLN A 6 -6.16 20.50 -0.84
CA GLN A 6 -7.48 20.14 -0.31
C GLN A 6 -7.47 18.72 0.22
N HIS A 7 -8.00 18.53 1.43
CA HIS A 7 -8.20 17.20 2.00
C HIS A 7 -9.28 16.45 1.20
N VAL A 8 -8.99 15.19 0.87
CA VAL A 8 -9.86 14.31 0.09
C VAL A 8 -10.42 13.25 1.02
N LEU A 9 -11.73 13.21 1.15
CA LEU A 9 -12.47 12.25 2.00
C LEU A 9 -13.33 11.29 1.20
N SER A 10 -13.61 11.62 -0.09
CA SER A 10 -14.50 10.88 -0.97
C SER A 10 -14.06 10.99 -2.43
N TYR A 11 -14.62 10.13 -3.31
CA TYR A 11 -14.42 10.22 -4.75
C TYR A 11 -14.86 11.57 -5.32
N GLN A 12 -15.95 12.12 -4.82
CA GLN A 12 -16.43 13.44 -5.23
C GLN A 12 -15.43 14.55 -4.93
N ASP A 13 -14.68 14.42 -3.84
CA ASP A 13 -13.60 15.37 -3.51
C ASP A 13 -12.47 15.29 -4.53
N VAL A 14 -12.11 14.07 -5.00
CA VAL A 14 -11.09 13.89 -6.06
C VAL A 14 -11.49 14.66 -7.32
N GLU A 15 -12.74 14.50 -7.78
CA GLU A 15 -13.24 15.23 -8.95
C GLU A 15 -13.25 16.75 -8.75
N SER A 16 -13.65 17.20 -7.56
CA SER A 16 -13.67 18.61 -7.19
C SER A 16 -12.26 19.21 -7.19
N VAL A 17 -11.31 18.51 -6.59
CA VAL A 17 -9.90 18.91 -6.54
C VAL A 17 -9.33 19.02 -7.95
N TYR A 18 -9.53 18.01 -8.78
CA TYR A 18 -9.08 18.01 -10.18
C TYR A 18 -9.61 19.21 -10.95
N LYS A 19 -10.92 19.50 -10.83
CA LYS A 19 -11.57 20.66 -11.49
C LYS A 19 -11.06 22.01 -10.96
N SER A 20 -10.65 22.09 -9.70
CA SER A 20 -10.16 23.33 -9.07
C SER A 20 -8.67 23.58 -9.32
N GLY A 21 -7.93 22.63 -9.90
CA GLY A 21 -6.48 22.72 -10.11
C GLY A 21 -5.65 22.67 -8.82
N LYS A 22 -6.24 22.18 -7.73
CA LYS A 22 -5.56 21.99 -6.45
C LYS A 22 -4.91 20.60 -6.38
N ILE A 23 -4.06 20.40 -5.38
CA ILE A 23 -3.52 19.09 -4.99
C ILE A 23 -4.47 18.43 -3.99
N GLY A 24 -4.95 17.22 -4.28
CA GLY A 24 -5.70 16.41 -3.33
C GLY A 24 -4.78 15.70 -2.36
N ALA A 25 -5.06 15.76 -1.06
CA ALA A 25 -4.33 15.06 -0.02
C ALA A 25 -5.24 14.04 0.67
N ILE A 26 -4.84 12.77 0.66
CA ILE A 26 -5.48 11.68 1.42
C ILE A 26 -4.65 11.45 2.68
N MET A 27 -5.29 11.47 3.85
CA MET A 27 -4.63 11.15 5.11
C MET A 27 -4.49 9.63 5.26
N SER A 28 -3.28 9.18 5.56
CA SER A 28 -2.97 7.76 5.77
C SER A 28 -2.31 7.50 7.12
N ILE A 29 -2.38 6.26 7.57
CA ILE A 29 -1.62 5.74 8.73
C ILE A 29 -0.72 4.62 8.23
N GLU A 30 0.57 4.77 8.36
CA GLU A 30 1.56 3.73 8.25
C GLU A 30 2.20 3.56 9.66
N GLU A 31 1.88 2.59 10.45
CA GLU A 31 1.24 1.30 10.26
C GLU A 31 0.01 1.15 11.19
N GLY A 32 -0.92 0.27 10.83
CA GLY A 32 -2.20 0.07 11.55
C GLY A 32 -2.07 -0.44 12.99
N GLY A 33 -0.95 -1.07 13.34
CA GLY A 33 -0.68 -1.54 14.69
C GLY A 33 -0.70 -0.46 15.76
N VAL A 34 -0.47 0.82 15.41
CA VAL A 34 -0.59 1.95 16.35
C VAL A 34 -2.00 2.10 16.91
N LEU A 35 -3.00 1.61 16.21
CA LEU A 35 -4.39 1.57 16.70
C LEU A 35 -4.67 0.38 17.61
N GLY A 36 -3.71 -0.57 17.75
CA GLY A 36 -3.81 -1.74 18.64
C GLY A 36 -4.89 -2.74 18.26
N GLY A 37 -5.43 -2.66 17.02
CA GLY A 37 -6.58 -3.44 16.57
C GLY A 37 -7.89 -3.07 17.30
N ASP A 38 -7.98 -1.85 17.82
CA ASP A 38 -9.17 -1.31 18.49
C ASP A 38 -10.09 -0.68 17.45
N LEU A 39 -11.28 -1.26 17.24
CA LEU A 39 -12.25 -0.80 16.27
C LEU A 39 -12.85 0.58 16.60
N ASN A 40 -12.84 1.00 17.87
CA ASN A 40 -13.26 2.36 18.23
C ASN A 40 -12.22 3.40 17.79
N LYS A 41 -10.93 3.07 17.95
CA LYS A 41 -9.84 3.92 17.42
C LYS A 41 -9.85 3.97 15.91
N LEU A 42 -10.18 2.85 15.24
CA LEU A 42 -10.34 2.82 13.78
C LEU A 42 -11.48 3.75 13.32
N LYS A 43 -12.63 3.69 13.98
CA LYS A 43 -13.76 4.61 13.72
C LYS A 43 -13.37 6.07 13.96
N GLN A 44 -12.61 6.35 15.01
CA GLN A 44 -12.13 7.70 15.30
C GLN A 44 -11.18 8.18 14.20
N ALA A 45 -10.22 7.35 13.78
CA ALA A 45 -9.32 7.68 12.68
C ALA A 45 -10.09 8.02 11.38
N TYR A 46 -11.13 7.24 11.07
CA TYR A 46 -12.00 7.55 9.93
C TYR A 46 -12.71 8.90 10.08
N GLN A 47 -13.25 9.21 11.27
CA GLN A 47 -13.89 10.49 11.57
C GLN A 47 -12.90 11.67 11.47
N ASP A 48 -11.65 11.44 11.86
CA ASP A 48 -10.55 12.40 11.77
C ASP A 48 -10.06 12.59 10.31
N GLY A 49 -10.57 11.76 9.38
CA GLY A 49 -10.32 11.91 7.94
C GLY A 49 -9.34 10.93 7.33
N VAL A 50 -8.88 9.91 8.08
CA VAL A 50 -8.03 8.84 7.53
C VAL A 50 -8.82 8.02 6.52
N ARG A 51 -8.21 7.75 5.34
CA ARG A 51 -8.82 6.98 4.26
C ARG A 51 -7.95 5.85 3.73
N LEU A 52 -6.74 5.69 4.26
CA LEU A 52 -5.82 4.61 3.90
C LEU A 52 -5.05 4.16 5.15
N ILE A 53 -4.89 2.84 5.34
CA ILE A 53 -4.07 2.29 6.42
C ILE A 53 -3.25 1.13 5.90
N THR A 54 -1.92 1.22 6.08
CA THR A 54 -0.96 0.13 5.87
C THR A 54 -1.01 -0.80 7.08
N LEU A 55 -1.20 -2.09 6.89
CA LEU A 55 -1.47 -3.01 8.01
C LEU A 55 -0.28 -3.24 8.93
N THR A 56 0.91 -3.40 8.36
CA THR A 56 2.16 -3.67 9.10
C THR A 56 3.28 -2.77 8.60
N TRP A 57 4.32 -2.58 9.40
CA TRP A 57 5.61 -2.08 8.93
C TRP A 57 6.65 -3.21 8.96
N ASN A 58 7.86 -3.01 9.50
CA ASN A 58 8.95 -4.00 9.45
C ASN A 58 8.99 -4.95 10.66
N TYR A 59 7.99 -4.96 11.51
CA TYR A 59 7.86 -5.88 12.65
C TYR A 59 6.44 -6.41 12.79
N PRO A 60 6.29 -7.61 13.41
CA PRO A 60 4.98 -8.15 13.73
C PRO A 60 4.21 -7.19 14.63
N ASN A 61 2.92 -7.04 14.35
CA ASN A 61 1.99 -6.33 15.21
C ASN A 61 0.75 -7.18 15.49
N GLY A 62 -0.22 -6.65 16.20
CA GLY A 62 -1.44 -7.39 16.53
C GLY A 62 -2.34 -7.73 15.34
N LEU A 63 -2.05 -7.25 14.12
CA LEU A 63 -2.85 -7.48 12.92
C LEU A 63 -2.27 -8.58 12.04
N GLY A 64 -0.93 -8.65 11.89
CA GLY A 64 -0.28 -9.60 10.99
C GLY A 64 1.24 -9.60 11.08
N GLU A 65 1.85 -10.35 10.17
CA GLU A 65 3.30 -10.49 10.02
C GLU A 65 3.81 -9.57 8.89
N PRO A 66 4.97 -8.93 9.06
CA PRO A 66 5.57 -8.11 8.01
C PRO A 66 6.26 -8.98 6.93
N HIS A 67 6.65 -8.35 5.84
CA HIS A 67 7.37 -8.97 4.73
C HIS A 67 8.64 -9.74 5.15
N CYS A 68 9.29 -9.35 6.25
CA CYS A 68 10.50 -10.00 6.79
C CYS A 68 10.21 -10.98 7.93
N GLY A 69 8.94 -11.14 8.33
CA GLY A 69 8.49 -12.08 9.35
C GLY A 69 8.21 -13.48 8.81
N GLU A 70 7.32 -14.23 9.48
CA GLU A 70 6.96 -15.60 9.09
C GLU A 70 6.05 -15.59 7.85
N GLN A 71 6.61 -15.96 6.70
CA GLN A 71 5.97 -15.81 5.38
C GLN A 71 4.70 -16.64 5.19
N HIS A 72 4.51 -17.71 5.96
CA HIS A 72 3.33 -18.59 5.87
C HIS A 72 2.20 -18.22 6.83
N LYS A 73 2.43 -17.29 7.75
CA LYS A 73 1.41 -16.84 8.67
C LYS A 73 0.45 -15.87 7.99
N LYS A 74 -0.83 -16.14 8.14
CA LYS A 74 -1.92 -15.27 7.74
C LYS A 74 -2.13 -14.14 8.77
N LEU A 75 -3.05 -13.23 8.49
CA LEU A 75 -3.52 -12.23 9.44
C LEU A 75 -3.99 -12.91 10.73
N THR A 76 -3.84 -12.24 11.84
CA THR A 76 -4.45 -12.68 13.11
C THR A 76 -5.97 -12.57 13.03
N SER A 77 -6.71 -13.24 13.93
CA SER A 77 -8.18 -13.07 14.00
C SER A 77 -8.56 -11.59 14.17
N LYS A 78 -7.78 -10.86 14.99
CA LYS A 78 -7.95 -9.41 15.17
C LYS A 78 -7.64 -8.63 13.88
N GLY A 79 -6.64 -9.07 13.11
CA GLY A 79 -6.30 -8.48 11.80
C GLY A 79 -7.43 -8.66 10.80
N VAL A 80 -8.07 -9.82 10.77
CA VAL A 80 -9.25 -10.08 9.92
C VAL A 80 -10.40 -9.14 10.30
N GLU A 81 -10.79 -9.10 11.57
CA GLU A 81 -11.85 -8.19 12.05
C GLU A 81 -11.55 -6.72 11.74
N PHE A 82 -10.28 -6.33 11.85
CA PHE A 82 -9.84 -4.97 11.57
C PHE A 82 -9.96 -4.63 10.07
N VAL A 83 -9.55 -5.55 9.18
CA VAL A 83 -9.66 -5.41 7.72
C VAL A 83 -11.12 -5.36 7.27
N GLU A 84 -11.99 -6.23 7.81
CA GLU A 84 -13.43 -6.20 7.54
C GLU A 84 -14.04 -4.85 7.97
N ALA A 85 -13.67 -4.34 9.16
CA ALA A 85 -14.13 -3.04 9.62
C ALA A 85 -13.58 -1.87 8.78
N MET A 86 -12.36 -1.97 8.24
CA MET A 86 -11.84 -0.99 7.26
C MET A 86 -12.69 -0.96 5.99
N GLN A 87 -13.04 -2.13 5.44
CA GLN A 87 -13.91 -2.24 4.28
C GLN A 87 -15.28 -1.59 4.54
N ASP A 88 -15.91 -1.90 5.67
CA ASP A 88 -17.22 -1.36 6.05
C ASP A 88 -17.20 0.18 6.19
N LEU A 89 -16.09 0.74 6.65
CA LEU A 89 -15.90 2.18 6.78
C LEU A 89 -15.50 2.86 5.46
N GLY A 90 -15.04 2.09 4.45
CA GLY A 90 -14.48 2.65 3.22
C GLY A 90 -13.05 3.18 3.40
N ILE A 91 -12.28 2.61 4.32
CA ILE A 91 -10.84 2.85 4.45
C ILE A 91 -10.10 1.88 3.52
N ILE A 92 -9.22 2.40 2.67
CA ILE A 92 -8.41 1.61 1.74
C ILE A 92 -7.39 0.79 2.55
N VAL A 93 -7.35 -0.52 2.29
CA VAL A 93 -6.35 -1.42 2.86
C VAL A 93 -5.08 -1.38 2.02
N ASP A 94 -3.94 -1.11 2.64
CA ASP A 94 -2.63 -1.15 2.02
C ASP A 94 -1.83 -2.36 2.54
N CYS A 95 -1.39 -3.21 1.60
CA CYS A 95 -0.59 -4.41 1.88
C CYS A 95 0.92 -4.18 1.77
N SER A 96 1.39 -2.97 1.51
CA SER A 96 2.82 -2.67 1.58
C SER A 96 3.37 -3.07 2.94
N HIS A 97 4.55 -3.66 2.99
CA HIS A 97 5.17 -4.28 4.17
C HIS A 97 4.51 -5.57 4.70
N LEU A 98 3.31 -5.95 4.27
CA LEU A 98 2.70 -7.22 4.70
C LEU A 98 3.41 -8.42 4.05
N ASN A 99 3.42 -9.57 4.72
CA ASN A 99 3.95 -10.81 4.15
C ASN A 99 3.02 -11.38 3.05
N ASP A 100 3.52 -12.34 2.28
CA ASP A 100 2.80 -12.90 1.13
C ASP A 100 1.49 -13.58 1.54
N ALA A 101 1.50 -14.41 2.60
CA ALA A 101 0.30 -15.12 3.05
C ALA A 101 -0.80 -14.20 3.59
N GLY A 102 -0.42 -13.10 4.24
CA GLY A 102 -1.35 -12.05 4.66
C GLY A 102 -1.96 -11.33 3.45
N THR A 103 -1.13 -11.00 2.45
CA THR A 103 -1.59 -10.35 1.22
C THR A 103 -2.51 -11.25 0.39
N GLU A 104 -2.22 -12.55 0.29
CA GLU A 104 -3.14 -13.53 -0.34
C GLU A 104 -4.49 -13.56 0.39
N GLN A 105 -4.47 -13.57 1.71
CA GLN A 105 -5.70 -13.61 2.50
C GLN A 105 -6.56 -12.36 2.34
N LEU A 106 -5.97 -11.17 2.08
CA LEU A 106 -6.74 -9.97 1.75
C LEU A 106 -7.63 -10.20 0.51
N GLY A 107 -7.12 -10.93 -0.48
CA GLY A 107 -7.90 -11.31 -1.66
C GLY A 107 -9.11 -12.18 -1.34
N ASP A 108 -9.05 -13.00 -0.28
CA ASP A 108 -10.17 -13.85 0.18
C ASP A 108 -11.19 -13.05 1.00
N ILE A 109 -10.72 -12.08 1.82
CA ILE A 109 -11.55 -11.32 2.77
C ILE A 109 -12.26 -10.15 2.09
N LEU A 110 -11.55 -9.39 1.24
CA LEU A 110 -12.03 -8.14 0.71
C LEU A 110 -12.88 -8.33 -0.55
N ASP A 111 -14.06 -7.72 -0.57
CA ASP A 111 -14.92 -7.59 -1.76
C ASP A 111 -14.63 -6.31 -2.57
N VAL A 112 -13.77 -5.44 -2.02
CA VAL A 112 -13.37 -4.15 -2.60
C VAL A 112 -11.89 -4.17 -2.99
N PRO A 113 -11.44 -3.24 -3.85
CA PRO A 113 -10.01 -3.08 -4.15
C PRO A 113 -9.17 -2.80 -2.90
N PHE A 114 -7.97 -3.37 -2.88
CA PHE A 114 -6.90 -3.01 -1.94
C PHE A 114 -5.62 -2.71 -2.71
N ILE A 115 -4.64 -2.07 -2.09
CA ILE A 115 -3.48 -1.56 -2.79
C ILE A 115 -2.17 -2.04 -2.16
N ALA A 116 -1.08 -1.93 -2.93
CA ALA A 116 0.27 -1.83 -2.42
C ALA A 116 0.75 -0.40 -2.70
N SER A 117 0.75 0.45 -1.68
CA SER A 117 1.06 1.88 -1.85
C SER A 117 2.47 2.13 -2.36
N HIS A 118 3.44 1.27 -2.01
CA HIS A 118 4.85 1.38 -2.41
C HIS A 118 5.55 0.01 -2.45
N SER A 119 5.48 -0.67 -3.62
CA SER A 119 6.06 -2.00 -3.84
C SER A 119 6.49 -2.19 -5.30
N ASN A 120 7.43 -3.10 -5.53
CA ASN A 120 7.97 -3.40 -6.86
C ASN A 120 7.79 -4.88 -7.22
N ALA A 121 8.33 -5.33 -8.36
CA ALA A 121 8.27 -6.72 -8.81
C ALA A 121 9.45 -7.55 -8.26
N ARG A 122 9.15 -8.66 -7.57
CA ARG A 122 10.15 -9.54 -6.94
C ARG A 122 11.00 -10.28 -7.96
N GLU A 123 10.45 -10.59 -9.14
CA GLU A 123 11.18 -11.26 -10.21
C GLU A 123 12.36 -10.42 -10.73
N LEU A 124 12.22 -9.08 -10.72
CA LEU A 124 13.29 -8.18 -11.16
C LEU A 124 14.32 -7.91 -10.07
N ARG A 125 13.87 -7.86 -8.83
CA ARG A 125 14.72 -7.69 -7.65
C ARG A 125 14.19 -8.57 -6.52
N SER A 126 14.92 -9.65 -6.24
CA SER A 126 14.58 -10.62 -5.19
C SER A 126 14.73 -9.95 -3.81
N HIS A 127 13.62 -9.37 -3.35
CA HIS A 127 13.47 -8.78 -2.03
C HIS A 127 12.06 -9.03 -1.51
N THR A 128 11.91 -9.31 -0.21
CA THR A 128 10.61 -9.63 0.39
C THR A 128 9.61 -8.46 0.39
N ARG A 129 10.09 -7.20 0.27
CA ARG A 129 9.24 -6.02 0.06
C ARG A 129 8.60 -5.95 -1.33
N ASN A 130 9.17 -6.67 -2.29
CA ASN A 130 8.65 -6.73 -3.65
C ASN A 130 7.63 -7.87 -3.78
N LEU A 131 6.64 -7.67 -4.65
CA LEU A 131 5.52 -8.58 -4.86
C LEU A 131 5.88 -9.69 -5.85
N PRO A 132 5.57 -10.95 -5.56
CA PRO A 132 5.61 -12.03 -6.54
C PRO A 132 4.47 -11.89 -7.55
N ASP A 133 4.59 -12.54 -8.70
CA ASP A 133 3.65 -12.44 -9.83
C ASP A 133 2.19 -12.74 -9.46
N ASN A 134 1.96 -13.75 -8.59
CA ASN A 134 0.61 -14.10 -8.15
C ASN A 134 -0.06 -12.96 -7.37
N LEU A 135 0.68 -12.24 -6.55
CA LEU A 135 0.15 -11.10 -5.77
C LEU A 135 -0.05 -9.86 -6.64
N ILE A 136 0.82 -9.62 -7.63
CA ILE A 136 0.60 -8.55 -8.62
C ILE A 136 -0.73 -8.77 -9.35
N ARG A 137 -0.96 -10.00 -9.84
CA ARG A 137 -2.22 -10.37 -10.50
C ARG A 137 -3.42 -10.32 -9.55
N LEU A 138 -3.25 -10.71 -8.29
CA LEU A 138 -4.32 -10.65 -7.30
C LEU A 138 -4.79 -9.21 -7.08
N ILE A 139 -3.85 -8.28 -6.83
CA ILE A 139 -4.16 -6.85 -6.65
C ILE A 139 -4.85 -6.29 -7.89
N ALA A 140 -4.30 -6.57 -9.09
CA ALA A 140 -4.88 -6.12 -10.36
C ALA A 140 -6.31 -6.66 -10.57
N ASN A 141 -6.53 -7.96 -10.34
CA ASN A 141 -7.84 -8.61 -10.49
C ASN A 141 -8.90 -8.07 -9.51
N LYS A 142 -8.46 -7.56 -8.36
CA LYS A 142 -9.32 -6.87 -7.40
C LYS A 142 -9.55 -5.39 -7.75
N GLY A 143 -8.99 -4.90 -8.86
CA GLY A 143 -9.07 -3.49 -9.26
C GLY A 143 -8.19 -2.55 -8.42
N GLY A 144 -7.21 -3.11 -7.73
CA GLY A 144 -6.25 -2.34 -6.93
C GLY A 144 -5.09 -1.80 -7.74
N ILE A 145 -4.23 -1.02 -7.09
CA ILE A 145 -3.04 -0.41 -7.69
C ILE A 145 -1.77 -0.76 -6.91
N ILE A 146 -0.62 -0.67 -7.58
CA ILE A 146 0.71 -0.88 -7.02
C ILE A 146 1.53 0.37 -7.29
N GLY A 147 1.87 1.11 -6.25
CA GLY A 147 2.75 2.27 -6.29
C GLY A 147 4.21 1.82 -6.43
N LEU A 148 4.91 2.27 -7.47
CA LEU A 148 6.33 2.00 -7.67
C LEU A 148 7.17 2.65 -6.56
N ASN A 149 7.86 1.82 -5.78
CA ASN A 149 8.80 2.28 -4.75
C ASN A 149 10.13 2.66 -5.39
N PHE A 150 10.69 3.81 -5.00
CA PHE A 150 11.92 4.34 -5.58
C PHE A 150 13.17 4.03 -4.75
N ALA A 151 13.04 3.33 -3.64
CA ALA A 151 14.18 2.91 -2.83
C ALA A 151 15.09 1.95 -3.61
N GLN A 152 16.36 2.28 -3.67
CA GLN A 152 17.39 1.58 -4.42
C GLN A 152 17.42 0.07 -4.12
N ASN A 153 17.27 -0.31 -2.86
CA ASN A 153 17.31 -1.71 -2.43
C ASN A 153 16.22 -2.59 -3.04
N PHE A 154 15.11 -2.00 -3.49
CA PHE A 154 13.96 -2.69 -4.07
C PHE A 154 13.91 -2.63 -5.60
N LEU A 155 14.77 -1.80 -6.23
CA LEU A 155 14.83 -1.61 -7.67
C LEU A 155 15.87 -2.51 -8.34
N GLY A 156 17.09 -2.54 -7.83
CA GLY A 156 18.18 -3.23 -8.52
C GLY A 156 19.40 -3.49 -7.61
N THR A 157 20.53 -3.73 -8.26
CA THR A 157 21.83 -3.94 -7.59
C THR A 157 22.73 -2.72 -7.66
N SER A 158 22.32 -1.66 -8.34
CA SER A 158 23.03 -0.38 -8.38
C SER A 158 23.06 0.25 -6.98
N PRO A 159 24.11 0.96 -6.58
CA PRO A 159 24.15 1.67 -5.31
C PRO A 159 23.25 2.93 -5.26
N ILE A 160 22.66 3.30 -6.37
CA ILE A 160 21.73 4.44 -6.50
C ILE A 160 20.48 4.01 -7.26
N SER A 161 19.35 4.64 -6.98
CA SER A 161 18.13 4.49 -7.76
C SER A 161 18.31 5.07 -9.16
N ARG A 162 17.85 4.34 -10.18
CA ARG A 162 17.93 4.76 -11.60
C ARG A 162 16.55 4.77 -12.22
N ILE A 163 16.32 5.75 -13.08
CA ILE A 163 15.06 5.87 -13.82
C ILE A 163 14.77 4.61 -14.65
N GLU A 164 15.81 4.02 -15.25
CA GLU A 164 15.68 2.81 -16.06
C GLU A 164 15.19 1.61 -15.24
N ASP A 165 15.62 1.48 -13.97
CA ASP A 165 15.16 0.42 -13.09
C ASP A 165 13.70 0.66 -12.68
N ILE A 166 13.31 1.90 -12.39
CA ILE A 166 11.91 2.27 -12.10
C ILE A 166 11.01 1.94 -13.29
N VAL A 167 11.40 2.37 -14.49
CA VAL A 167 10.66 2.09 -15.75
C VAL A 167 10.55 0.59 -15.99
N LYS A 168 11.63 -0.17 -15.77
CA LYS A 168 11.64 -1.62 -15.92
C LYS A 168 10.63 -2.31 -14.98
N HIS A 169 10.57 -1.90 -13.72
CA HIS A 169 9.56 -2.39 -12.77
C HIS A 169 8.15 -2.02 -13.21
N GLY A 170 7.93 -0.78 -13.65
CA GLY A 170 6.63 -0.32 -14.15
C GLY A 170 6.15 -1.15 -15.34
N LEU A 171 6.99 -1.37 -16.35
CA LEU A 171 6.68 -2.20 -17.52
C LEU A 171 6.39 -3.67 -17.11
N TYR A 172 7.12 -4.19 -16.12
CA TYR A 172 6.87 -5.54 -15.61
C TYR A 172 5.51 -5.64 -14.89
N LEU A 173 5.16 -4.67 -14.06
CA LEU A 173 3.85 -4.63 -13.41
C LEU A 173 2.71 -4.55 -14.44
N ILE A 174 2.87 -3.76 -15.50
CA ILE A 174 1.93 -3.68 -16.62
C ILE A 174 1.79 -5.05 -17.33
N ASP A 175 2.90 -5.74 -17.60
CA ASP A 175 2.88 -7.08 -18.21
C ASP A 175 2.10 -8.10 -17.36
N LYS A 176 2.15 -7.99 -16.03
CA LYS A 176 1.50 -8.95 -15.11
C LYS A 176 0.09 -8.57 -14.71
N GLY A 177 -0.21 -7.28 -14.57
CA GLY A 177 -1.47 -6.79 -14.01
C GLY A 177 -2.28 -5.86 -14.93
N GLY A 178 -1.73 -5.46 -16.08
CA GLY A 178 -2.36 -4.47 -16.97
C GLY A 178 -1.96 -3.03 -16.67
N GLU A 179 -2.34 -2.11 -17.55
CA GLU A 179 -1.93 -0.70 -17.47
C GLU A 179 -2.51 0.02 -16.24
N ASP A 180 -3.69 -0.38 -15.79
CA ASP A 180 -4.41 0.27 -14.68
C ASP A 180 -3.80 -0.06 -13.30
N VAL A 181 -2.89 -1.04 -13.20
CA VAL A 181 -2.32 -1.46 -11.91
C VAL A 181 -1.22 -0.54 -11.40
N VAL A 182 -0.57 0.24 -12.26
CA VAL A 182 0.66 0.99 -11.92
C VAL A 182 0.35 2.40 -11.44
N ALA A 183 0.91 2.74 -10.29
CA ALA A 183 0.91 4.10 -9.74
C ALA A 183 2.33 4.50 -9.27
N LEU A 184 2.49 5.73 -8.79
CA LEU A 184 3.72 6.19 -8.14
C LEU A 184 3.58 6.08 -6.63
N GLY A 185 4.53 5.39 -5.99
CA GLY A 185 4.63 5.21 -4.54
C GLY A 185 6.08 5.42 -4.11
N THR A 186 6.60 6.63 -4.30
CA THR A 186 8.04 6.95 -4.29
C THR A 186 8.74 6.62 -2.99
N ASP A 187 8.04 6.75 -1.87
CA ASP A 187 8.58 6.53 -0.53
C ASP A 187 9.72 7.51 -0.15
N PHE A 188 9.77 8.70 -0.78
CA PHE A 188 10.88 9.64 -0.60
C PHE A 188 11.11 10.05 0.85
N ASP A 189 10.05 10.21 1.64
CA ASP A 189 10.18 10.56 3.06
C ASP A 189 10.50 9.34 3.96
N GLY A 190 10.28 8.12 3.47
CA GLY A 190 10.52 6.85 4.17
C GLY A 190 11.90 6.24 3.91
N ILE A 191 12.65 6.74 2.93
CA ILE A 191 13.98 6.23 2.57
C ILE A 191 15.05 6.90 3.46
N PRO A 192 15.90 6.12 4.17
CA PRO A 192 17.01 6.70 4.92
C PRO A 192 17.95 7.52 4.02
N PRO A 193 18.51 8.65 4.50
CA PRO A 193 19.38 9.53 3.71
C PRO A 193 20.63 8.86 3.14
N ASP A 194 21.11 7.78 3.77
CA ASP A 194 22.33 7.05 3.38
C ASP A 194 22.11 6.06 2.23
N THR A 195 20.88 6.00 1.68
CA THR A 195 20.50 5.10 0.58
C THR A 195 20.16 5.84 -0.73
N GLU A 196 20.42 7.15 -0.77
CA GLU A 196 20.27 7.97 -1.98
C GLU A 196 21.44 7.79 -2.97
#